data_424842c2814cebf631113c922428fe62
#
_entry.id   424842c2814cebf631113c922428fe62
#
_cell.length_a   1.000
_cell.length_b   1.000
_cell.length_c   1.000
_cell.angle_alpha   90.00
_cell.angle_beta   90.00
_cell.angle_gamma   90.00
#
_symmetry.space_group_name_H-M   'P 1'
#
loop_
_entity.id
_entity.type
_entity.pdbx_description
1 polymer ?
#
loop_
_entity_poly.entity_id
_entity_poly.type
_entity_poly.pdbx_seq_one_letter_code
_entity_poly.pdbx_strand_id
1 'polypeptide(L)'
;MRPEKNIWLFLGEGGRFPSSAFNDIDSAEKWISNHNLTGMLSAMPVDQGLFEWAVENAAFSMKPETLEKNKNNPRFIETCTTASLEHYH
;
A
#
# COMPACT_ATOMS: atom_id res chain seq x y z
N MET A 1 -20.56 10.31 4.82
CA MET A 1 -19.27 9.92 4.21
C MET A 1 -18.40 9.22 5.23
N ARG A 2 -17.93 8.07 4.87
CA ARG A 2 -17.10 7.29 5.76
C ARG A 2 -15.65 7.78 5.68
N PRO A 3 -14.96 7.99 6.81
CA PRO A 3 -13.57 8.40 6.77
C PRO A 3 -12.72 7.30 6.12
N GLU A 4 -11.74 7.73 5.37
CA GLU A 4 -10.83 6.80 4.75
C GLU A 4 -10.03 6.08 5.81
N LYS A 5 -9.99 4.77 5.70
CA LYS A 5 -9.23 3.95 6.61
C LYS A 5 -8.08 3.29 5.88
N ASN A 6 -6.92 3.38 6.47
CA ASN A 6 -5.74 2.72 5.91
C ASN A 6 -5.19 1.74 6.92
N ILE A 7 -4.60 0.66 6.40
CA ILE A 7 -3.86 -0.30 7.19
C ILE A 7 -2.41 -0.20 6.74
N TRP A 8 -1.50 -0.17 7.70
CA TRP A 8 -0.08 -0.10 7.40
C TRP A 8 0.49 -1.51 7.36
N LEU A 9 0.95 -1.93 6.19
CA LEU A 9 1.53 -3.24 5.99
C LEU A 9 3.04 -3.12 5.86
N PHE A 10 3.77 -3.98 6.56
CA PHE A 10 5.21 -3.98 6.49
C PHE A 10 5.71 -5.21 5.76
N LEU A 11 6.53 -4.97 4.72
CA LEU A 11 7.21 -6.04 3.99
C LEU A 11 8.68 -5.92 4.30
N GLY A 12 9.20 -6.89 5.07
CA GLY A 12 10.60 -6.90 5.44
C GLY A 12 11.49 -7.22 4.26
N GLU A 13 12.70 -6.67 4.30
CA GLU A 13 13.70 -6.97 3.28
C GLU A 13 14.00 -8.46 3.29
N GLY A 14 13.91 -9.07 2.11
CA GLY A 14 14.09 -10.50 1.98
C GLY A 14 12.84 -11.32 2.20
N GLY A 15 11.78 -10.69 2.73
CA GLY A 15 10.49 -11.37 2.93
C GLY A 15 9.68 -11.41 1.65
N ARG A 16 8.81 -12.39 1.56
CA ARG A 16 7.94 -12.56 0.39
C ARG A 16 6.53 -12.05 0.64
N PHE A 17 6.15 -11.91 1.90
CA PHE A 17 4.82 -11.50 2.27
C PHE A 17 4.89 -10.48 3.40
N PRO A 18 3.85 -9.65 3.54
CA PRO A 18 3.78 -8.73 4.68
C PRO A 18 3.87 -9.48 5.99
N SER A 19 4.62 -8.95 6.93
CA SER A 19 4.82 -9.59 8.23
C SER A 19 4.00 -8.96 9.34
N SER A 20 3.37 -7.82 9.08
CA SER A 20 2.54 -7.15 10.09
C SER A 20 1.57 -6.18 9.45
N ALA A 21 0.50 -5.88 10.17
CA ALA A 21 -0.51 -4.92 9.74
C ALA A 21 -0.91 -4.10 10.96
N PHE A 22 -0.90 -2.77 10.80
CA PHE A 22 -1.19 -1.87 11.90
C PHE A 22 -2.20 -0.81 11.47
N ASN A 23 -3.02 -0.36 12.43
CA ASN A 23 -3.97 0.72 12.18
C ASN A 23 -3.31 2.09 12.14
N ASP A 24 -2.18 2.25 12.81
CA ASP A 24 -1.50 3.53 12.83
C ASP A 24 0.01 3.36 12.64
N ILE A 25 0.61 4.42 12.12
CA ILE A 25 2.02 4.38 11.76
C ILE A 25 2.93 4.33 12.99
N ASP A 26 2.52 4.93 14.10
CA ASP A 26 3.35 4.94 15.31
C ASP A 26 3.53 3.53 15.84
N SER A 27 2.47 2.74 15.87
CA SER A 27 2.54 1.34 16.29
C SER A 27 3.44 0.53 15.37
N ALA A 28 3.32 0.79 14.06
CA ALA A 28 4.14 0.10 13.08
C ALA A 28 5.62 0.41 13.29
N GLU A 29 5.95 1.69 13.45
CA GLU A 29 7.34 2.10 13.63
C GLU A 29 7.95 1.50 14.88
N LYS A 30 7.18 1.48 15.95
CA LYS A 30 7.64 0.90 17.22
C LYS A 30 7.96 -0.59 17.05
N TRP A 31 7.09 -1.31 16.39
CA TRP A 31 7.28 -2.74 16.14
C TRP A 31 8.51 -3.00 15.27
N ILE A 32 8.65 -2.24 14.18
CA ILE A 32 9.78 -2.37 13.26
C ILE A 32 11.09 -2.11 14.02
N SER A 33 11.11 -1.07 14.84
CA SER A 33 12.29 -0.73 15.63
C SER A 33 12.62 -1.81 16.66
N ASN A 34 11.61 -2.33 17.36
CA ASN A 34 11.80 -3.37 18.37
C ASN A 34 12.39 -4.65 17.79
N HIS A 35 12.09 -4.94 16.53
CA HIS A 35 12.59 -6.14 15.87
C HIS A 35 13.82 -5.87 15.01
N ASN A 36 14.30 -4.63 15.00
CA ASN A 36 15.46 -4.21 14.19
C ASN A 36 15.32 -4.62 12.73
N LEU A 37 14.13 -4.40 12.18
CA LEU A 37 13.85 -4.79 10.80
C LEU A 37 14.12 -3.66 9.81
N THR A 38 14.46 -4.06 8.60
CA THR A 38 14.55 -3.14 7.47
C THR A 38 13.51 -3.59 6.44
N GLY A 39 13.02 -2.66 5.67
CA GLY A 39 12.01 -3.00 4.66
C GLY A 39 11.16 -1.80 4.30
N MET A 40 9.96 -2.08 3.83
CA MET A 40 9.05 -1.07 3.34
C MET A 40 7.71 -1.14 4.06
N LEU A 41 7.26 0.01 4.52
CA LEU A 41 5.93 0.16 5.14
C LEU A 41 5.04 0.89 4.16
N SER A 42 3.89 0.33 3.86
CA SER A 42 2.96 0.94 2.91
C SER A 42 1.56 0.99 3.49
N ALA A 43 0.86 2.08 3.18
CA ALA A 43 -0.54 2.22 3.59
C ALA A 43 -1.43 1.58 2.53
N MET A 44 -2.38 0.79 2.98
CA MET A 44 -3.34 0.14 2.10
C MET A 44 -4.75 0.56 2.48
N PRO A 45 -5.60 0.87 1.48
CA PRO A 45 -7.00 1.16 1.78
C PRO A 45 -7.71 -0.09 2.26
N VAL A 46 -8.67 0.09 3.16
CA VAL A 46 -9.44 -1.03 3.70
C VAL A 46 -10.68 -1.24 2.86
N ASP A 47 -10.99 -2.50 2.56
CA ASP A 47 -12.17 -2.89 1.80
C ASP A 47 -12.22 -2.32 0.38
N GLN A 48 -11.06 -1.97 -0.15
CA GLN A 48 -10.95 -1.42 -1.49
C GLN A 48 -9.62 -1.86 -2.09
N GLY A 49 -9.64 -2.27 -3.36
CA GLY A 49 -8.40 -2.60 -4.04
C GLY A 49 -7.61 -1.36 -4.40
N LEU A 50 -6.31 -1.50 -4.59
CA LEU A 50 -5.46 -0.37 -4.96
C LEU A 50 -5.84 0.25 -6.29
N PHE A 51 -6.24 -0.58 -7.24
CA PHE A 51 -6.65 -0.08 -8.56
C PHE A 51 -7.85 0.85 -8.43
N GLU A 52 -8.89 0.39 -7.73
CA GLU A 52 -10.11 1.17 -7.52
C GLU A 52 -9.83 2.43 -6.72
N TRP A 53 -8.98 2.32 -5.70
CA TRP A 53 -8.62 3.48 -4.90
C TRP A 53 -7.95 4.54 -5.77
N ALA A 54 -7.00 4.13 -6.61
CA ALA A 54 -6.26 5.06 -7.45
C ALA A 54 -7.17 5.73 -8.48
N VAL A 55 -8.09 5.00 -9.06
CA VAL A 55 -9.05 5.55 -10.02
C VAL A 55 -9.94 6.59 -9.34
N GLU A 56 -10.47 6.25 -8.17
CA GLU A 56 -11.35 7.14 -7.41
C GLU A 56 -10.67 8.43 -6.99
N ASN A 57 -9.39 8.34 -6.66
CA ASN A 57 -8.63 9.49 -6.17
C ASN A 57 -7.86 10.21 -7.26
N ALA A 58 -8.15 9.89 -8.52
CA ALA A 58 -7.52 10.51 -9.68
C ALA A 58 -5.99 10.49 -9.59
N ALA A 59 -5.47 9.36 -9.10
CA ALA A 59 -4.02 9.21 -8.94
C ALA A 59 -3.30 8.94 -10.25
N PHE A 60 -4.06 8.68 -11.31
CA PHE A 60 -3.50 8.39 -12.64
C PHE A 60 -3.74 9.51 -13.62
N SER A 61 -2.78 9.67 -14.53
CA SER A 61 -2.98 10.50 -15.71
C SER A 61 -3.17 9.62 -16.95
N MET A 62 -3.57 8.38 -16.75
CA MET A 62 -3.68 7.42 -17.83
C MET A 62 -5.02 7.51 -18.56
N LYS A 63 -4.98 7.14 -19.82
CA LYS A 63 -6.20 7.07 -20.61
C LYS A 63 -7.08 5.92 -20.15
N PRO A 64 -8.41 6.06 -20.27
CA PRO A 64 -9.32 4.99 -19.88
C PRO A 64 -9.03 3.64 -20.53
N GLU A 65 -8.61 3.61 -21.77
CA GLU A 65 -8.28 2.37 -22.45
C GLU A 65 -7.11 1.64 -21.80
N THR A 66 -6.11 2.41 -21.35
CA THR A 66 -4.94 1.84 -20.68
C THR A 66 -5.33 1.22 -19.34
N LEU A 67 -6.21 1.90 -18.61
CA LEU A 67 -6.72 1.40 -17.33
C LEU A 67 -7.50 0.11 -17.53
N GLU A 68 -8.39 0.10 -18.51
CA GLU A 68 -9.22 -1.08 -18.81
C GLU A 68 -8.35 -2.27 -19.18
N LYS A 69 -7.30 -2.02 -19.94
CA LYS A 69 -6.37 -3.05 -20.39
C LYS A 69 -5.60 -3.69 -19.25
N ASN A 70 -5.34 -2.93 -18.19
CA ASN A 70 -4.50 -3.37 -17.09
C ASN A 70 -5.25 -3.74 -15.81
N LYS A 71 -6.56 -3.67 -15.82
CA LYS A 71 -7.35 -3.93 -14.61
C LYS A 71 -7.19 -5.37 -14.08
N ASN A 72 -6.75 -6.29 -14.94
CA ASN A 72 -6.53 -7.67 -14.56
C ASN A 72 -5.05 -8.02 -14.44
N ASN A 73 -4.19 -7.03 -14.41
CA ASN A 73 -2.75 -7.23 -14.34
C ASN A 73 -2.26 -6.96 -12.92
N PRO A 74 -1.95 -8.02 -12.14
CA PRO A 74 -1.53 -7.82 -10.75
C PRO A 74 -0.29 -6.94 -10.60
N ARG A 75 0.63 -7.02 -11.55
CA ARG A 75 1.83 -6.18 -11.50
C ARG A 75 1.51 -4.71 -11.67
N PHE A 76 0.55 -4.39 -12.53
CA PHE A 76 0.12 -3.02 -12.68
C PHE A 76 -0.61 -2.54 -11.43
N ILE A 77 -1.50 -3.38 -10.91
CA ILE A 77 -2.30 -3.00 -9.74
C ILE A 77 -1.42 -2.68 -8.54
N GLU A 78 -0.37 -3.46 -8.31
CA GLU A 78 0.49 -3.19 -7.16
C GLU A 78 1.23 -1.86 -7.28
N THR A 79 1.38 -1.31 -8.49
CA THR A 79 1.99 -0.01 -8.67
C THR A 79 1.04 1.14 -8.36
N CYS A 80 -0.23 0.84 -8.14
CA CYS A 80 -1.25 1.85 -7.80
C CYS A 80 -1.24 2.18 -6.32
N THR A 81 -0.09 2.10 -5.69
CA THR A 81 0.01 2.29 -4.24
C THR A 81 -0.46 3.67 -3.83
N THR A 82 -0.90 3.77 -2.59
CA THR A 82 -1.15 5.07 -1.99
C THR A 82 0.18 5.81 -1.92
N ALA A 83 0.12 7.12 -1.73
CA ALA A 83 1.33 7.93 -1.71
C ALA A 83 2.23 7.67 -0.50
N SER A 84 1.77 6.88 0.46
CA SER A 84 2.48 6.69 1.72
C SER A 84 3.31 5.42 1.72
N LEU A 85 4.53 5.54 1.22
CA LEU A 85 5.52 4.48 1.27
C LEU A 85 6.67 4.95 2.13
N GLU A 86 7.03 4.15 3.12
CA GLU A 86 8.12 4.47 4.03
C GLU A 86 9.19 3.38 3.97
N HIS A 87 10.43 3.80 3.83
CA HIS A 87 11.58 2.88 3.83
C HIS A 87 12.25 2.89 5.18
N TYR A 88 12.57 1.72 5.70
CA TYR A 88 13.22 1.56 6.99
C TYR A 88 14.53 0.81 6.83
N HIS A 89 15.56 1.28 7.48
CA HIS A 89 16.91 0.73 7.40
C HIS A 89 17.45 0.35 8.75
#